data_dec6053233f40b4ad6bb0c1ed46519fa
#
_entry.id   dec6053233f40b4ad6bb0c1ed46519fa
#
_cell.length_a   1.000
_cell.length_b   1.000
_cell.length_c   1.000
_cell.angle_alpha   90.00
_cell.angle_beta   90.00
_cell.angle_gamma   90.00
#
_symmetry.space_group_name_H-M   'P 1'
#
loop_
_entity.id
_entity.type
_entity.pdbx_description
1 polymer ?
#
loop_
_entity_poly.entity_id
_entity_poly.type
_entity_poly.pdbx_seq_one_letter_code
_entity_poly.pdbx_strand_id
1 'polypeptide(L)'
;MGFIVPAEQAVSFSKVKIMNFRSPQNVITTVKDEAYQIFGGTNGALEIFTPKGKSSPMLRTVFTSPDTGVVKARLYVTARGIYEIYINGQRVGEDYFNPGVTQYNKTHLYQTFDVTDYVQIGQNAIGAFLAEGWWSGGATFTGENWNFFGDRQSLLAKLVITYKDGHEKVIVTDPSTWQYCNNGPVLYGSLFQGEVYDALKDSEMEGWNTALYTPNESWKPAVEVALNGHIS
;
A
#
# COMPACT_ATOMS: atom_id res chain seq x y z
N MET A 1 -7.66 -3.92 18.46
CA MET A 1 -7.67 -5.38 18.59
C MET A 1 -9.00 -5.84 18.01
N GLY A 2 -9.01 -6.53 16.91
CA GLY A 2 -10.20 -7.05 16.24
C GLY A 2 -10.19 -8.58 16.27
N PHE A 3 -11.37 -9.18 16.29
CA PHE A 3 -11.53 -10.61 16.14
C PHE A 3 -12.04 -10.88 14.72
N ILE A 4 -11.29 -11.65 13.95
CA ILE A 4 -11.70 -12.08 12.60
C ILE A 4 -12.34 -13.45 12.76
N VAL A 5 -13.58 -13.55 12.34
CA VAL A 5 -14.35 -14.83 12.34
C VAL A 5 -14.58 -15.19 10.87
N PRO A 6 -14.25 -16.43 10.44
CA PRO A 6 -14.60 -16.88 9.10
C PRO A 6 -16.09 -16.72 8.81
N ALA A 7 -16.45 -16.33 7.60
CA ALA A 7 -17.81 -15.93 7.22
C ALA A 7 -18.89 -17.00 7.44
N GLU A 8 -18.52 -18.26 7.67
CA GLU A 8 -19.46 -19.38 7.86
C GLU A 8 -19.48 -19.95 9.28
N GLN A 9 -18.75 -19.33 10.22
CA GLN A 9 -18.70 -19.79 11.61
C GLN A 9 -19.27 -18.74 12.55
N ALA A 10 -20.33 -19.09 13.25
CA ALA A 10 -20.82 -18.29 14.37
C ALA A 10 -19.89 -18.49 15.57
N VAL A 11 -19.13 -17.48 15.94
CA VAL A 11 -18.35 -17.47 17.18
C VAL A 11 -18.99 -16.47 18.14
N SER A 12 -19.38 -16.94 19.30
CA SER A 12 -19.89 -16.07 20.36
C SER A 12 -18.76 -15.71 21.32
N PHE A 13 -18.57 -14.43 21.56
CA PHE A 13 -17.69 -13.93 22.61
C PHE A 13 -18.53 -13.44 23.78
N SER A 14 -18.29 -13.98 24.96
CA SER A 14 -18.92 -13.50 26.21
C SER A 14 -17.86 -12.81 27.07
N LYS A 15 -18.28 -11.78 27.80
CA LYS A 15 -17.46 -11.06 28.80
C LYS A 15 -16.19 -10.38 28.25
N VAL A 16 -16.20 -9.93 27.02
CA VAL A 16 -15.10 -9.13 26.47
C VAL A 16 -15.18 -7.71 27.03
N LYS A 17 -14.08 -7.23 27.60
CA LYS A 17 -13.94 -5.87 28.13
C LYS A 17 -12.79 -5.17 27.42
N ILE A 18 -13.03 -3.96 26.96
CA ILE A 18 -11.99 -3.07 26.47
C ILE A 18 -11.78 -1.97 27.51
N MET A 19 -10.56 -1.85 27.97
CA MET A 19 -10.17 -0.91 29.03
C MET A 19 -9.14 0.07 28.50
N ASN A 20 -9.20 1.28 29.00
CA ASN A 20 -8.16 2.27 28.72
C ASN A 20 -6.85 1.89 29.45
N PHE A 21 -5.75 1.82 28.74
CA PHE A 21 -4.44 1.50 29.32
C PHE A 21 -3.97 2.54 30.37
N ARG A 22 -4.37 3.79 30.23
CA ARG A 22 -4.05 4.86 31.19
C ARG A 22 -4.94 4.87 32.41
N SER A 23 -6.10 4.26 32.30
CA SER A 23 -7.10 4.14 33.37
C SER A 23 -7.78 2.78 33.29
N PRO A 24 -7.12 1.69 33.73
CA PRO A 24 -7.65 0.33 33.60
C PRO A 24 -9.01 0.11 34.27
N GLN A 25 -9.38 0.99 35.21
CA GLN A 25 -10.68 0.97 35.88
C GLN A 25 -11.82 1.45 34.97
N ASN A 26 -11.49 2.22 33.94
CA ASN A 26 -12.47 2.75 33.02
C ASN A 26 -12.67 1.76 31.88
N VAL A 27 -13.75 0.99 31.96
CA VAL A 27 -14.18 0.12 30.88
C VAL A 27 -14.70 1.02 29.73
N ILE A 28 -14.02 0.97 28.60
CA ILE A 28 -14.44 1.74 27.40
C ILE A 28 -15.72 1.13 26.85
N THR A 29 -15.78 -0.21 26.82
CA THR A 29 -16.98 -0.91 26.40
C THR A 29 -16.99 -2.35 26.93
N THR A 30 -18.18 -2.93 27.03
CA THR A 30 -18.39 -4.33 27.33
C THR A 30 -19.18 -4.94 26.18
N VAL A 31 -18.70 -6.02 25.60
CA VAL A 31 -19.45 -6.79 24.61
C VAL A 31 -20.54 -7.56 25.34
N LYS A 32 -21.79 -7.28 25.02
CA LYS A 32 -22.95 -8.03 25.52
C LYS A 32 -23.11 -9.31 24.71
N ASP A 33 -23.75 -10.30 25.26
CA ASP A 33 -23.87 -11.65 24.70
C ASP A 33 -24.49 -11.71 23.29
N GLU A 34 -25.13 -10.66 22.85
CA GLU A 34 -25.80 -10.58 21.54
C GLU A 34 -25.01 -9.80 20.51
N ALA A 35 -23.77 -9.46 20.80
CA ALA A 35 -23.32 -8.33 20.02
C ALA A 35 -21.98 -8.49 19.38
N TYR A 36 -22.06 -8.55 18.18
CA TYR A 36 -21.19 -7.83 17.26
C TYR A 36 -21.16 -6.30 17.47
N GLN A 37 -21.77 -5.79 18.51
CA GLN A 37 -21.76 -4.39 18.90
C GLN A 37 -20.57 -4.14 19.82
N ILE A 38 -19.42 -4.42 19.31
CA ILE A 38 -18.19 -3.89 19.86
C ILE A 38 -18.33 -2.37 19.74
N PHE A 39 -18.10 -1.67 20.83
CA PHE A 39 -18.12 -0.20 20.86
C PHE A 39 -19.49 0.49 20.79
N GLY A 40 -20.44 -0.07 21.51
CA GLY A 40 -21.70 0.64 21.77
C GLY A 40 -22.63 0.81 20.55
N GLY A 41 -22.47 -0.04 19.55
CA GLY A 41 -23.32 0.00 18.36
C GLY A 41 -23.04 1.16 17.42
N THR A 42 -22.08 1.99 17.74
CA THR A 42 -21.46 2.83 16.72
C THR A 42 -20.39 2.00 16.07
N ASN A 43 -20.38 1.93 14.78
CA ASN A 43 -19.33 1.27 14.01
C ASN A 43 -17.95 1.92 14.18
N GLY A 44 -17.82 2.87 15.10
CA GLY A 44 -16.66 3.72 15.21
C GLY A 44 -15.34 2.99 15.38
N ALA A 45 -15.28 1.98 16.21
CA ALA A 45 -14.01 1.30 16.42
C ALA A 45 -13.74 0.19 15.40
N LEU A 46 -14.78 -0.40 14.82
CA LEU A 46 -14.62 -1.21 13.61
C LEU A 46 -14.18 -0.32 12.43
N GLU A 47 -14.67 0.90 12.36
CA GLU A 47 -14.26 1.86 11.34
C GLU A 47 -12.80 2.32 11.48
N ILE A 48 -12.22 2.25 12.68
CA ILE A 48 -10.79 2.50 12.88
C ILE A 48 -9.94 1.35 12.29
N PHE A 49 -10.43 0.12 12.34
CA PHE A 49 -9.70 -1.08 11.94
C PHE A 49 -10.17 -1.70 10.62
N THR A 50 -11.32 -1.32 10.13
CA THR A 50 -11.76 -1.63 8.76
C THR A 50 -11.65 -0.36 7.95
N PRO A 51 -10.64 -0.24 7.09
CA PRO A 51 -10.60 0.85 6.14
C PRO A 51 -11.90 0.79 5.34
N LYS A 52 -12.67 1.85 5.36
CA LYS A 52 -14.00 1.98 4.74
C LYS A 52 -14.06 1.37 3.33
N GLY A 53 -13.98 0.05 3.25
CA GLY A 53 -14.09 -0.75 2.05
C GLY A 53 -12.97 -0.61 1.03
N LYS A 54 -11.79 -0.13 1.42
CA LYS A 54 -10.64 -0.02 0.50
C LYS A 54 -9.41 -0.61 1.14
N SER A 55 -8.86 -1.65 0.51
CA SER A 55 -7.58 -2.22 0.88
C SER A 55 -6.42 -1.26 0.54
N SER A 56 -5.27 -1.57 1.09
CA SER A 56 -4.00 -0.90 0.76
C SER A 56 -3.80 -0.85 -0.74
N PRO A 57 -3.50 0.32 -1.32
CA PRO A 57 -3.41 0.46 -2.77
C PRO A 57 -2.31 -0.39 -3.39
N MET A 58 -2.65 -1.08 -4.45
CA MET A 58 -1.73 -1.74 -5.36
C MET A 58 -1.72 -0.95 -6.66
N LEU A 59 -0.54 -0.65 -7.19
CA LEU A 59 -0.38 0.07 -8.46
C LEU A 59 0.45 -0.76 -9.42
N ARG A 60 0.15 -0.68 -10.71
CA ARG A 60 0.92 -1.37 -11.73
C ARG A 60 0.96 -0.63 -13.06
N THR A 61 2.00 -0.89 -13.82
CA THR A 61 2.11 -0.56 -15.24
C THR A 61 2.86 -1.66 -15.98
N VAL A 62 2.70 -1.71 -17.29
CA VAL A 62 3.47 -2.58 -18.18
C VAL A 62 4.21 -1.75 -19.22
N PHE A 63 5.37 -2.23 -19.62
CA PHE A 63 6.16 -1.60 -20.66
C PHE A 63 6.92 -2.66 -21.48
N THR A 64 7.31 -2.30 -22.71
CA THR A 64 8.10 -3.20 -23.57
C THR A 64 9.55 -2.71 -23.63
N SER A 65 10.50 -3.61 -23.44
CA SER A 65 11.93 -3.37 -23.69
C SER A 65 12.33 -4.01 -25.00
N PRO A 66 13.01 -3.29 -25.91
CA PRO A 66 13.48 -3.86 -27.18
C PRO A 66 14.61 -4.86 -26.98
N ASP A 67 14.91 -5.62 -28.03
CA ASP A 67 15.99 -6.62 -28.06
C ASP A 67 17.39 -6.03 -28.25
N THR A 68 17.59 -4.75 -27.99
CA THR A 68 18.90 -4.09 -28.12
C THR A 68 19.83 -4.33 -26.93
N GLY A 69 19.33 -4.99 -25.90
CA GLY A 69 20.07 -5.27 -24.66
C GLY A 69 20.17 -4.07 -23.74
N VAL A 70 19.85 -4.29 -22.48
CA VAL A 70 19.95 -3.29 -21.41
C VAL A 70 21.41 -3.18 -20.94
N VAL A 71 21.95 -1.96 -20.88
CA VAL A 71 23.25 -1.67 -20.30
C VAL A 71 23.12 -1.22 -18.86
N LYS A 72 22.08 -0.42 -18.58
CA LYS A 72 21.84 0.15 -17.27
C LYS A 72 20.36 0.46 -17.12
N ALA A 73 19.81 0.15 -15.95
CA ALA A 73 18.49 0.62 -15.57
C ALA A 73 18.51 1.18 -14.14
N ARG A 74 17.96 2.39 -13.97
CA ARG A 74 17.87 3.08 -12.69
C ARG A 74 16.41 3.40 -12.37
N LEU A 75 15.96 2.94 -11.22
CA LEU A 75 14.65 3.26 -10.68
C LEU A 75 14.79 4.30 -9.57
N TYR A 76 14.10 5.42 -9.72
CA TYR A 76 13.94 6.48 -8.73
C TYR A 76 12.51 6.39 -8.22
N VAL A 77 12.30 6.29 -6.91
CA VAL A 77 10.96 6.08 -6.37
C VAL A 77 10.76 6.71 -5.01
N THR A 78 9.59 7.28 -4.80
CA THR A 78 9.09 7.77 -3.51
C THR A 78 7.60 7.55 -3.40
N ALA A 79 7.06 7.65 -2.20
CA ALA A 79 5.64 7.54 -1.94
C ALA A 79 5.17 8.50 -0.85
N ARG A 80 3.90 8.84 -0.88
CA ARG A 80 3.15 9.28 0.29
C ARG A 80 2.54 8.06 0.95
N GLY A 81 3.06 7.71 2.10
CA GLY A 81 2.92 6.43 2.76
C GLY A 81 4.24 5.66 2.76
N ILE A 82 4.19 4.37 2.96
CA ILE A 82 5.30 3.44 2.76
C ILE A 82 5.01 2.58 1.53
N TYR A 83 6.07 2.09 0.88
CA TYR A 83 5.93 1.30 -0.33
C TYR A 83 6.84 0.07 -0.34
N GLU A 84 6.39 -0.95 -1.05
CA GLU A 84 7.21 -1.97 -1.65
C GLU A 84 7.05 -1.91 -3.16
N ILE A 85 8.14 -2.01 -3.92
CA ILE A 85 8.13 -1.95 -5.37
C ILE A 85 8.71 -3.22 -5.98
N TYR A 86 8.15 -3.62 -7.12
CA TYR A 86 8.44 -4.87 -7.79
C TYR A 86 8.67 -4.61 -9.28
N ILE A 87 9.58 -5.36 -9.89
CA ILE A 87 9.72 -5.47 -11.34
C ILE A 87 9.66 -6.94 -11.71
N ASN A 88 8.74 -7.29 -12.62
CA ASN A 88 8.53 -8.65 -13.11
C ASN A 88 8.34 -9.70 -11.99
N GLY A 89 7.58 -9.34 -10.96
CA GLY A 89 7.30 -10.20 -9.81
C GLY A 89 8.38 -10.20 -8.72
N GLN A 90 9.54 -9.61 -8.96
CA GLN A 90 10.65 -9.59 -8.01
C GLN A 90 10.65 -8.26 -7.23
N ARG A 91 10.76 -8.35 -5.92
CA ARG A 91 10.88 -7.17 -5.05
C ARG A 91 12.21 -6.45 -5.33
N VAL A 92 12.15 -5.13 -5.44
CA VAL A 92 13.32 -4.28 -5.64
C VAL A 92 13.80 -3.74 -4.30
N GLY A 93 15.08 -3.98 -4.01
CA GLY A 93 15.71 -3.58 -2.76
C GLY A 93 15.35 -4.48 -1.57
N GLU A 94 16.06 -4.30 -0.46
CA GLU A 94 15.89 -5.06 0.77
C GLU A 94 15.36 -4.21 1.94
N ASP A 95 15.31 -2.89 1.75
CA ASP A 95 14.87 -1.94 2.76
C ASP A 95 13.38 -2.05 3.06
N TYR A 96 13.01 -1.71 4.29
CA TYR A 96 11.64 -1.63 4.75
C TYR A 96 11.28 -0.18 5.11
N PHE A 97 9.97 0.12 5.09
CA PHE A 97 9.40 1.41 5.47
C PHE A 97 9.88 2.61 4.63
N ASN A 98 10.28 2.34 3.38
CA ASN A 98 10.61 3.39 2.43
C ASN A 98 9.36 4.26 2.10
N PRO A 99 9.55 5.58 1.86
CA PRO A 99 10.79 6.34 1.76
C PRO A 99 11.33 6.85 3.09
N GLY A 100 10.69 6.57 4.22
CA GLY A 100 11.00 7.11 5.53
C GLY A 100 10.13 8.31 5.88
N VAL A 101 10.36 8.88 7.07
CA VAL A 101 9.58 10.00 7.60
C VAL A 101 10.29 11.33 7.39
N THR A 102 9.52 12.33 6.94
CA THR A 102 9.96 13.73 6.83
C THR A 102 8.81 14.65 7.19
N GLN A 103 9.06 15.95 7.12
CA GLN A 103 8.01 16.94 7.08
C GLN A 103 7.47 17.00 5.63
N TYR A 104 6.50 16.14 5.30
CA TYR A 104 6.06 15.89 3.93
C TYR A 104 5.50 17.12 3.17
N ASN A 105 5.05 18.15 3.86
CA ASN A 105 4.68 19.41 3.23
C ASN A 105 5.90 20.27 2.80
N LYS A 106 7.13 19.80 3.11
CA LYS A 106 8.38 20.46 2.70
C LYS A 106 9.25 19.55 1.86
N THR A 107 9.49 18.31 2.30
CA THR A 107 10.47 17.42 1.66
C THR A 107 9.96 15.99 1.63
N HIS A 108 10.10 15.34 0.48
CA HIS A 108 9.93 13.91 0.29
C HIS A 108 11.28 13.29 -0.06
N LEU A 109 11.73 12.30 0.71
CA LEU A 109 12.90 11.49 0.35
C LEU A 109 12.53 10.54 -0.79
N TYR A 110 13.49 10.23 -1.65
CA TYR A 110 13.34 9.18 -2.65
C TYR A 110 14.51 8.18 -2.58
N GLN A 111 14.28 6.97 -3.03
CA GLN A 111 15.29 5.93 -3.17
C GLN A 111 15.68 5.75 -4.63
N THR A 112 16.94 5.34 -4.83
CA THR A 112 17.48 4.99 -6.14
C THR A 112 17.98 3.56 -6.12
N PHE A 113 17.48 2.74 -7.04
CA PHE A 113 17.87 1.35 -7.19
C PHE A 113 18.51 1.08 -8.54
N ASP A 114 19.55 0.25 -8.55
CA ASP A 114 19.99 -0.41 -9.76
C ASP A 114 19.08 -1.59 -10.05
N VAL A 115 18.37 -1.52 -11.15
CA VAL A 115 17.40 -2.53 -11.57
C VAL A 115 17.76 -3.12 -12.93
N THR A 116 19.03 -3.06 -13.31
CA THR A 116 19.51 -3.52 -14.60
C THR A 116 19.13 -4.98 -14.85
N ASP A 117 19.33 -5.84 -13.87
CA ASP A 117 19.06 -7.28 -13.98
C ASP A 117 17.59 -7.66 -13.88
N TYR A 118 16.73 -6.72 -13.50
CA TYR A 118 15.28 -6.93 -13.41
C TYR A 118 14.56 -6.73 -14.75
N VAL A 119 15.17 -5.95 -15.67
CA VAL A 119 14.54 -5.62 -16.96
C VAL A 119 14.83 -6.71 -17.97
N GLN A 120 13.77 -7.27 -18.53
CA GLN A 120 13.82 -8.33 -19.52
C GLN A 120 13.53 -7.79 -20.92
N ILE A 121 14.00 -8.52 -21.94
CA ILE A 121 13.58 -8.30 -23.33
C ILE A 121 12.09 -8.60 -23.47
N GLY A 122 11.37 -7.79 -24.20
CA GLY A 122 9.93 -7.93 -24.39
C GLY A 122 9.14 -7.21 -23.29
N GLN A 123 8.05 -7.84 -22.84
CA GLN A 123 7.13 -7.24 -21.90
C GLN A 123 7.64 -7.31 -20.45
N ASN A 124 7.52 -6.20 -19.76
CA ASN A 124 7.88 -6.03 -18.35
C ASN A 124 6.73 -5.39 -17.61
N ALA A 125 6.69 -5.59 -16.29
CA ALA A 125 5.77 -4.90 -15.40
C ALA A 125 6.49 -4.27 -14.22
N ILE A 126 5.98 -3.14 -13.78
CA ILE A 126 6.29 -2.54 -12.48
C ILE A 126 5.04 -2.65 -11.63
N GLY A 127 5.18 -3.13 -10.41
CA GLY A 127 4.12 -3.15 -9.41
C GLY A 127 4.56 -2.46 -8.13
N ALA A 128 3.66 -1.79 -7.44
CA ALA A 128 3.92 -1.20 -6.14
C ALA A 128 2.77 -1.46 -5.18
N PHE A 129 3.11 -1.82 -3.95
CA PHE A 129 2.21 -1.93 -2.83
C PHE A 129 2.39 -0.70 -1.94
N LEU A 130 1.30 -0.08 -1.51
CA LEU A 130 1.35 1.09 -0.62
C LEU A 130 0.64 0.79 0.70
N ALA A 131 1.13 1.41 1.79
CA ALA A 131 0.46 1.44 3.07
C ALA A 131 0.56 2.84 3.70
N GLU A 132 -0.14 3.05 4.80
CA GLU A 132 -0.28 4.38 5.41
C GLU A 132 1.06 5.02 5.80
N GLY A 133 1.94 4.24 6.44
CA GLY A 133 3.21 4.74 6.97
C GLY A 133 3.01 5.88 7.96
N TRP A 134 3.79 6.96 7.80
CA TRP A 134 3.66 8.18 8.58
C TRP A 134 2.84 9.27 7.86
N TRP A 135 2.41 9.00 6.64
CA TRP A 135 1.67 9.96 5.82
C TRP A 135 0.22 10.07 6.22
N SER A 136 -0.46 8.95 6.35
CA SER A 136 -1.90 8.87 6.59
C SER A 136 -2.21 7.89 7.72
N GLY A 137 -3.48 7.76 8.07
CA GLY A 137 -3.92 6.93 9.17
C GLY A 137 -3.54 7.50 10.53
N GLY A 138 -3.45 6.64 11.54
CA GLY A 138 -3.11 7.03 12.89
C GLY A 138 -1.62 7.21 13.09
N ALA A 139 -1.18 8.41 13.42
CA ALA A 139 0.22 8.69 13.72
C ALA A 139 0.63 8.33 15.16
N THR A 140 -0.30 7.83 15.97
CA THR A 140 -0.07 7.42 17.36
C THR A 140 -0.90 6.19 17.72
N PHE A 141 -0.52 5.49 18.78
CA PHE A 141 -1.31 4.38 19.32
C PHE A 141 -2.69 4.79 19.86
N THR A 142 -2.87 6.07 20.15
CA THR A 142 -4.14 6.60 20.67
C THR A 142 -5.11 7.05 19.59
N GLY A 143 -4.64 7.15 18.34
CA GLY A 143 -5.46 7.61 17.21
C GLY A 143 -5.80 9.11 17.25
N GLU A 144 -5.13 9.89 18.09
CA GLU A 144 -5.41 11.33 18.25
C GLU A 144 -4.97 12.18 17.05
N ASN A 145 -3.96 11.72 16.29
CA ASN A 145 -3.45 12.42 15.11
C ASN A 145 -3.73 11.57 13.87
N TRP A 146 -4.92 11.68 13.35
CA TRP A 146 -5.37 10.94 12.20
C TRP A 146 -5.21 11.76 10.92
N ASN A 147 -4.56 11.16 9.89
CA ASN A 147 -4.37 11.77 8.57
C ASN A 147 -3.66 13.14 8.63
N PHE A 148 -2.63 13.27 9.46
CA PHE A 148 -1.98 14.56 9.72
C PHE A 148 -1.43 15.24 8.46
N PHE A 149 -0.83 14.47 7.54
CA PHE A 149 -0.29 15.01 6.28
C PHE A 149 -1.23 14.79 5.08
N GLY A 150 -2.05 13.76 5.11
CA GLY A 150 -2.99 13.46 4.04
C GLY A 150 -3.74 12.15 4.26
N ASP A 151 -4.74 11.91 3.44
CA ASP A 151 -5.67 10.78 3.54
C ASP A 151 -5.53 9.76 2.41
N ARG A 152 -4.60 9.97 1.47
CA ARG A 152 -4.42 9.14 0.29
C ARG A 152 -2.95 8.85 0.06
N GLN A 153 -2.63 7.56 -0.06
CA GLN A 153 -1.31 7.13 -0.49
C GLN A 153 -1.13 7.44 -1.98
N SER A 154 0.09 7.74 -2.37
CA SER A 154 0.45 7.93 -3.78
C SER A 154 1.89 7.53 -4.04
N LEU A 155 2.17 7.13 -5.27
CA LEU A 155 3.48 6.72 -5.75
C LEU A 155 4.00 7.73 -6.78
N LEU A 156 5.28 8.05 -6.70
CA LEU A 156 6.01 8.73 -7.77
C LEU A 156 7.24 7.90 -8.11
N ALA A 157 7.31 7.41 -9.34
CA ALA A 157 8.39 6.58 -9.82
C ALA A 157 8.86 7.01 -11.20
N LYS A 158 10.17 6.90 -11.43
CA LYS A 158 10.83 7.10 -12.73
C LYS A 158 11.84 5.99 -12.93
N LEU A 159 11.65 5.18 -13.96
CA LEU A 159 12.61 4.21 -14.44
C LEU A 159 13.27 4.74 -15.70
N VAL A 160 14.60 4.77 -15.70
CA VAL A 160 15.44 5.13 -16.86
C VAL A 160 16.24 3.91 -17.28
N ILE A 161 16.06 3.48 -18.52
CA ILE A 161 16.74 2.32 -19.12
C ILE A 161 17.62 2.83 -20.24
N THR A 162 18.91 2.53 -20.19
CA THR A 162 19.89 2.80 -21.24
C THR A 162 20.20 1.51 -21.97
N TYR A 163 20.13 1.52 -23.30
CA TYR A 163 20.36 0.37 -24.15
C TYR A 163 21.74 0.42 -24.82
N LYS A 164 22.17 -0.73 -25.37
CA LYS A 164 23.50 -0.86 -26.02
C LYS A 164 23.69 0.04 -27.24
N ASP A 165 22.61 0.40 -27.91
CA ASP A 165 22.63 1.35 -29.04
C ASP A 165 22.69 2.83 -28.61
N GLY A 166 22.70 3.06 -27.29
CA GLY A 166 22.84 4.41 -26.70
C GLY A 166 21.53 5.15 -26.53
N HIS A 167 20.37 4.60 -26.96
CA HIS A 167 19.12 5.27 -26.68
C HIS A 167 18.64 5.00 -25.24
N GLU A 168 17.80 5.87 -24.74
CA GLU A 168 17.18 5.74 -23.42
C GLU A 168 15.66 5.61 -23.54
N LYS A 169 15.10 4.79 -22.67
CA LYS A 169 13.66 4.71 -22.43
C LYS A 169 13.36 5.14 -21.02
N VAL A 170 12.38 6.03 -20.88
CA VAL A 170 11.93 6.54 -19.58
C VAL A 170 10.48 6.11 -19.36
N ILE A 171 10.23 5.47 -18.23
CA ILE A 171 8.90 5.13 -17.74
C ILE A 171 8.67 5.92 -16.45
N VAL A 172 7.57 6.65 -16.38
CA VAL A 172 7.16 7.45 -15.23
C VAL A 172 5.78 7.00 -14.72
N THR A 173 5.45 7.36 -13.51
CA THR A 173 4.07 7.29 -13.05
C THR A 173 3.22 8.26 -13.85
N ASP A 174 2.25 7.72 -14.57
CA ASP A 174 1.37 8.45 -15.50
C ASP A 174 -0.03 7.83 -15.47
N PRO A 175 -1.09 8.62 -15.21
CA PRO A 175 -2.46 8.11 -15.17
C PRO A 175 -2.92 7.38 -16.44
N SER A 176 -2.31 7.69 -17.59
CA SER A 176 -2.66 7.05 -18.86
C SER A 176 -2.12 5.63 -19.00
N THR A 177 -1.09 5.27 -18.24
CA THR A 177 -0.40 3.97 -18.35
C THR A 177 -0.43 3.15 -17.06
N TRP A 178 -0.71 3.78 -15.93
CA TRP A 178 -0.79 3.11 -14.64
C TRP A 178 -2.21 2.81 -14.23
N GLN A 179 -2.36 1.68 -13.55
CA GLN A 179 -3.61 1.26 -12.93
C GLN A 179 -3.42 1.09 -11.42
N TYR A 180 -4.50 1.21 -10.68
CA TYR A 180 -4.53 0.92 -9.26
C TYR A 180 -5.67 -0.05 -8.91
N CYS A 181 -5.48 -0.80 -7.83
CA CYS A 181 -6.48 -1.66 -7.22
C CYS A 181 -6.53 -1.41 -5.72
N ASN A 182 -7.72 -1.18 -5.18
CA ASN A 182 -8.00 -1.08 -3.74
C ASN A 182 -8.85 -2.26 -3.25
N ASN A 183 -8.68 -3.42 -3.87
CA ASN A 183 -9.38 -4.65 -3.51
C ASN A 183 -8.39 -5.82 -3.33
N GLY A 184 -7.17 -5.52 -2.91
CA GLY A 184 -6.13 -6.51 -2.65
C GLY A 184 -6.27 -7.19 -1.29
N PRO A 185 -5.36 -8.12 -0.99
CA PRO A 185 -5.39 -8.92 0.24
C PRO A 185 -5.07 -8.13 1.51
N VAL A 186 -4.24 -7.09 1.44
CA VAL A 186 -3.99 -6.22 2.59
C VAL A 186 -5.14 -5.24 2.72
N LEU A 187 -6.07 -5.54 3.60
CA LEU A 187 -7.25 -4.70 3.85
C LEU A 187 -6.90 -3.43 4.63
N TYR A 188 -5.87 -3.51 5.41
CA TYR A 188 -5.36 -2.41 6.23
C TYR A 188 -3.90 -2.64 6.59
N GLY A 189 -3.08 -1.60 6.58
CA GLY A 189 -1.69 -1.65 7.01
C GLY A 189 -1.26 -0.33 7.64
N SER A 190 -0.93 -0.37 8.93
CA SER A 190 -0.49 0.79 9.70
C SER A 190 0.68 0.44 10.60
N LEU A 191 1.63 1.34 10.74
CA LEU A 191 2.78 1.18 11.66
C LEU A 191 2.37 1.06 13.14
N PHE A 192 1.25 1.65 13.51
CA PHE A 192 0.80 1.73 14.90
C PHE A 192 -0.32 0.75 15.23
N GLN A 193 -1.20 0.44 14.28
CA GLN A 193 -2.35 -0.43 14.47
C GLN A 193 -2.15 -1.85 13.92
N GLY A 194 -1.07 -2.07 13.13
CA GLY A 194 -0.77 -3.36 12.54
C GLY A 194 -1.44 -3.58 11.19
N GLU A 195 -1.59 -4.83 10.80
CA GLU A 195 -2.09 -5.24 9.50
C GLU A 195 -3.33 -6.13 9.62
N VAL A 196 -4.24 -5.97 8.68
CA VAL A 196 -5.36 -6.88 8.44
C VAL A 196 -5.24 -7.46 7.05
N TYR A 197 -5.15 -8.78 6.98
CA TYR A 197 -4.91 -9.52 5.75
C TYR A 197 -6.03 -10.52 5.46
N ASP A 198 -6.50 -10.53 4.23
CA ASP A 198 -7.52 -11.48 3.73
C ASP A 198 -6.89 -12.42 2.69
N ALA A 199 -6.50 -13.61 3.14
CA ALA A 199 -5.87 -14.60 2.29
C ALA A 199 -6.80 -15.17 1.19
N LEU A 200 -8.10 -14.97 1.28
CA LEU A 200 -9.04 -15.41 0.23
C LEU A 200 -8.85 -14.61 -1.07
N LYS A 201 -8.26 -13.43 -0.97
CA LYS A 201 -7.98 -12.56 -2.13
C LYS A 201 -6.65 -12.86 -2.83
N ASP A 202 -5.80 -13.71 -2.27
CA ASP A 202 -4.48 -14.02 -2.85
C ASP A 202 -4.59 -14.57 -4.26
N SER A 203 -5.51 -15.52 -4.47
CA SER A 203 -5.68 -16.15 -5.78
C SER A 203 -6.15 -15.18 -6.87
N GLU A 204 -6.89 -14.14 -6.51
CA GLU A 204 -7.33 -13.10 -7.46
C GLU A 204 -6.18 -12.16 -7.86
N MET A 205 -5.19 -12.04 -7.00
CA MET A 205 -4.06 -11.13 -7.17
C MET A 205 -2.76 -11.85 -7.54
N GLU A 206 -2.79 -13.16 -7.73
CA GLU A 206 -1.59 -13.92 -8.09
C GLU A 206 -0.95 -13.36 -9.37
N GLY A 207 0.35 -13.03 -9.29
CA GLY A 207 1.11 -12.48 -10.41
C GLY A 207 0.77 -11.04 -10.81
N TRP A 208 0.01 -10.30 -10.00
CA TRP A 208 -0.45 -8.92 -10.30
C TRP A 208 0.67 -7.94 -10.72
N ASN A 209 1.90 -8.19 -10.27
CA ASN A 209 3.10 -7.39 -10.52
C ASN A 209 3.97 -7.98 -11.66
N THR A 210 3.41 -8.85 -12.49
CA THR A 210 4.05 -9.42 -13.68
C THR A 210 3.38 -8.93 -14.97
N ALA A 211 4.11 -9.06 -16.09
CA ALA A 211 3.61 -8.63 -17.40
C ALA A 211 2.47 -9.53 -17.95
N LEU A 212 2.39 -10.79 -17.51
CA LEU A 212 1.39 -11.75 -17.96
C LEU A 212 0.05 -11.63 -17.25
N TYR A 213 0.00 -10.90 -16.15
CA TYR A 213 -1.24 -10.69 -15.40
C TYR A 213 -2.26 -9.89 -16.22
N THR A 214 -3.47 -10.36 -16.26
CA THR A 214 -4.60 -9.66 -16.89
C THR A 214 -5.44 -9.00 -15.79
N PRO A 215 -5.43 -7.65 -15.70
CA PRO A 215 -6.23 -6.94 -14.72
C PRO A 215 -7.72 -7.23 -14.85
N ASN A 216 -8.37 -7.54 -13.74
CA ASN A 216 -9.82 -7.67 -13.66
C ASN A 216 -10.50 -6.30 -13.47
N GLU A 217 -11.81 -6.27 -13.28
CA GLU A 217 -12.62 -5.07 -13.10
C GLU A 217 -12.29 -4.25 -11.84
N SER A 218 -11.55 -4.82 -10.88
CA SER A 218 -11.09 -4.12 -9.68
C SER A 218 -9.96 -3.14 -9.97
N TRP A 219 -9.25 -3.33 -11.09
CA TRP A 219 -8.19 -2.43 -11.54
C TRP A 219 -8.77 -1.26 -12.33
N LYS A 220 -8.38 -0.06 -11.95
CA LYS A 220 -8.86 1.20 -12.54
C LYS A 220 -7.68 2.06 -12.96
N PRO A 221 -7.85 2.98 -13.93
CA PRO A 221 -6.82 3.96 -14.25
C PRO A 221 -6.38 4.73 -13.02
N ALA A 222 -5.09 4.95 -12.87
CA ALA A 222 -4.54 5.76 -11.79
C ALA A 222 -5.03 7.22 -11.91
N VAL A 223 -4.98 7.93 -10.79
CA VAL A 223 -5.39 9.34 -10.72
C VAL A 223 -4.20 10.15 -10.26
N GLU A 224 -3.94 11.25 -10.94
CA GLU A 224 -2.89 12.18 -10.55
C GLU A 224 -3.25 12.91 -9.26
N VAL A 225 -2.26 13.05 -8.38
CA VAL A 225 -2.36 13.80 -7.12
C VAL A 225 -1.28 14.87 -7.10
N ALA A 226 -1.67 16.12 -6.85
CA ALA A 226 -0.71 17.23 -6.80
C ALA A 226 0.39 16.99 -5.75
N LEU A 227 1.63 17.22 -6.14
CA LEU A 227 2.78 17.18 -5.23
C LEU A 227 2.88 18.52 -4.50
N ASN A 228 2.79 18.48 -3.15
CA ASN A 228 3.12 19.60 -2.30
C ASN A 228 4.45 19.29 -1.60
N GLY A 229 5.45 20.16 -1.76
CA GLY A 229 6.80 19.96 -1.22
C GLY A 229 7.85 19.73 -2.29
N HIS A 230 9.09 19.45 -1.88
CA HIS A 230 10.23 19.15 -2.74
C HIS A 230 10.62 17.68 -2.61
N ILE A 231 11.16 17.12 -3.69
CA ILE A 231 11.75 15.78 -3.73
C ILE A 231 13.26 15.94 -3.52
N SER A 232 13.83 15.20 -2.58
CA SER A 232 15.27 15.20 -2.22
C SER A 232 15.81 13.79 -2.14
#